data_48faf6911df4fd85fd8189fe984b4471
#
_entry.id   48faf6911df4fd85fd8189fe984b4471
#
_cell.length_a   1.000
_cell.length_b   1.000
_cell.length_c   1.000
_cell.angle_alpha   90.00
_cell.angle_beta   90.00
_cell.angle_gamma   90.00
#
_symmetry.space_group_name_H-M   'P 1'
#
loop_
_entity.id
_entity.type
_entity.pdbx_description
1 polymer ?
#
loop_
_entity_poly.entity_id
_entity_poly.type
_entity_poly.pdbx_seq_one_letter_code
_entity_poly.pdbx_strand_id
1 'polypeptide(L)'
;LKNNDAVSGIVKLEIVKADYADQVDKSLRSLRQKANVPGFRKGMVPMGMVKKMYGKHVLVEEINKLVSENLFKYIRENDLHILGEPMPNETEQKPLDFDKEEDFEFCFDVALAPEINIELSKNDKLPFYQVAIDEEMLNNQVNAYRSNFGSYDKVDEVEEKDMVKGTVAELENGAPKEGGIVVEDAVLMPMYIKDEEEKAKFIGAKVNAVVVFNPNKAYEGAEAEIASFLKIDKEKVAETTGDFSFEIKEITRHKDAEMNQELFDKVFGENVVTSEEEFKNKIKEALAEQFAPQSDFKFLTDTRDMLVERAGELNFADDLLKRWLLAANEKNTKEKIDEDFPQ
;
A
#
# COMPACT_ATOMS: atom_id res chain seq x y z
N LEU A 1 23.79 4.70 -33.58
CA LEU A 1 23.19 3.41 -33.26
C LEU A 1 23.59 2.38 -34.31
N LYS A 2 24.03 1.23 -33.86
CA LYS A 2 24.23 0.03 -34.68
C LYS A 2 23.21 -1.00 -34.22
N ASN A 3 22.22 -1.30 -35.05
CA ASN A 3 21.24 -2.36 -34.72
C ASN A 3 21.93 -3.72 -34.86
N ASN A 4 21.77 -4.55 -33.83
CA ASN A 4 22.20 -5.96 -33.86
C ASN A 4 21.11 -6.81 -34.49
N ASP A 5 19.85 -6.52 -34.16
CA ASP A 5 18.64 -7.13 -34.67
C ASP A 5 17.45 -6.13 -34.62
N ALA A 6 16.22 -6.63 -34.72
CA ALA A 6 15.02 -5.77 -34.70
C ALA A 6 14.71 -5.17 -33.33
N VAL A 7 15.20 -5.79 -32.23
CA VAL A 7 14.83 -5.44 -30.85
C VAL A 7 16.04 -5.04 -29.99
N SER A 8 17.25 -5.04 -30.56
CA SER A 8 18.45 -4.66 -29.83
C SER A 8 19.42 -3.86 -30.68
N GLY A 9 20.19 -2.99 -30.05
CA GLY A 9 21.20 -2.19 -30.71
C GLY A 9 22.30 -1.75 -29.76
N ILE A 10 23.40 -1.25 -30.34
CA ILE A 10 24.52 -0.69 -29.59
C ILE A 10 24.65 0.80 -29.94
N VAL A 11 24.59 1.63 -28.91
CA VAL A 11 24.90 3.06 -29.01
C VAL A 11 26.35 3.28 -28.65
N LYS A 12 27.13 3.84 -29.57
CA LYS A 12 28.54 4.25 -29.33
C LYS A 12 28.58 5.75 -29.17
N LEU A 13 29.23 6.18 -28.09
CA LEU A 13 29.49 7.59 -27.79
C LEU A 13 31.00 7.80 -27.74
N GLU A 14 31.47 8.72 -28.53
CA GLU A 14 32.86 9.20 -28.51
C GLU A 14 32.89 10.53 -27.76
N ILE A 15 33.68 10.61 -26.72
CA ILE A 15 33.90 11.81 -25.91
C ILE A 15 35.34 12.25 -26.09
N VAL A 16 35.52 13.37 -26.77
CA VAL A 16 36.86 13.93 -27.01
C VAL A 16 37.23 14.94 -25.91
N LYS A 17 38.51 15.17 -25.74
CA LYS A 17 39.02 16.09 -24.69
C LYS A 17 38.36 17.48 -24.71
N ALA A 18 38.01 17.98 -25.87
CA ALA A 18 37.36 19.29 -26.01
C ALA A 18 35.98 19.34 -25.34
N ASP A 19 35.30 18.21 -25.21
CA ASP A 19 33.92 18.13 -24.66
C ASP A 19 33.90 18.31 -23.14
N TYR A 20 34.94 17.88 -22.42
CA TYR A 20 34.96 17.85 -20.97
C TYR A 20 35.99 18.75 -20.30
N ALA A 21 37.06 19.16 -21.00
CA ALA A 21 38.22 19.84 -20.39
C ALA A 21 37.82 21.09 -19.60
N ASP A 22 36.97 21.93 -20.17
CA ASP A 22 36.52 23.18 -19.53
C ASP A 22 35.67 22.88 -18.26
N GLN A 23 34.86 21.85 -18.31
CA GLN A 23 34.01 21.48 -17.18
C GLN A 23 34.83 20.88 -16.04
N VAL A 24 35.78 20.01 -16.36
CA VAL A 24 36.74 19.45 -15.38
C VAL A 24 37.55 20.57 -14.71
N ASP A 25 38.04 21.56 -15.48
CA ASP A 25 38.76 22.69 -14.89
C ASP A 25 37.84 23.55 -13.97
N LYS A 26 36.60 23.77 -14.34
CA LYS A 26 35.60 24.47 -13.49
C LYS A 26 35.33 23.70 -12.18
N SER A 27 35.11 22.39 -12.28
CA SER A 27 34.86 21.55 -11.14
C SER A 27 36.07 21.46 -10.20
N LEU A 28 37.27 21.36 -10.73
CA LEU A 28 38.52 21.43 -9.93
C LEU A 28 38.67 22.78 -9.22
N ARG A 29 38.33 23.91 -9.87
CA ARG A 29 38.37 25.24 -9.24
C ARG A 29 37.32 25.34 -8.11
N SER A 30 36.14 24.83 -8.33
CA SER A 30 35.10 24.78 -7.30
C SER A 30 35.53 23.90 -6.11
N LEU A 31 36.07 22.71 -6.39
CA LEU A 31 36.58 21.80 -5.37
C LEU A 31 37.72 22.43 -4.54
N ARG A 32 38.64 23.16 -5.19
CA ARG A 32 39.71 23.90 -4.51
C ARG A 32 39.18 24.84 -3.43
N GLN A 33 38.06 25.53 -3.71
CA GLN A 33 37.45 26.46 -2.74
C GLN A 33 36.87 25.75 -1.51
N LYS A 34 36.42 24.50 -1.68
CA LYS A 34 35.78 23.71 -0.65
C LYS A 34 36.72 22.75 0.07
N ALA A 35 37.83 22.35 -0.59
CA ALA A 35 38.78 21.36 -0.11
C ALA A 35 39.45 21.78 1.19
N ASN A 36 39.49 20.87 2.17
CA ASN A 36 40.24 21.01 3.39
C ASN A 36 41.48 20.09 3.34
N VAL A 37 42.63 20.66 3.06
CA VAL A 37 43.89 19.91 2.94
C VAL A 37 44.82 20.32 4.07
N PRO A 38 45.29 19.38 4.90
CA PRO A 38 46.22 19.67 5.98
C PRO A 38 47.43 20.52 5.51
N GLY A 39 47.74 21.58 6.23
CA GLY A 39 48.83 22.50 5.91
C GLY A 39 48.44 23.65 5.00
N PHE A 40 47.22 23.71 4.50
CA PHE A 40 46.75 24.81 3.62
C PHE A 40 45.49 25.46 4.17
N ARG A 41 45.39 26.77 4.08
CA ARG A 41 44.14 27.48 4.33
C ARG A 41 43.11 27.12 3.26
N LYS A 42 41.87 26.94 3.63
CA LYS A 42 40.73 26.66 2.72
C LYS A 42 40.71 27.63 1.55
N GLY A 43 40.65 27.12 0.33
CA GLY A 43 40.72 27.90 -0.90
C GLY A 43 42.11 28.28 -1.38
N MET A 44 43.18 28.05 -0.59
CA MET A 44 44.56 28.45 -0.96
C MET A 44 45.46 27.27 -1.35
N VAL A 45 44.87 26.09 -1.53
CA VAL A 45 45.62 24.91 -2.03
C VAL A 45 46.13 25.19 -3.46
N PRO A 46 47.40 24.93 -3.80
CA PRO A 46 47.90 25.07 -5.17
C PRO A 46 47.13 24.16 -6.13
N MET A 47 46.75 24.69 -7.31
CA MET A 47 45.94 23.96 -8.29
C MET A 47 46.62 22.65 -8.75
N GLY A 48 47.94 22.63 -8.90
CA GLY A 48 48.66 21.41 -9.21
C GLY A 48 48.50 20.29 -8.20
N MET A 49 48.40 20.65 -6.90
CA MET A 49 48.12 19.68 -5.83
C MET A 49 46.67 19.19 -5.89
N VAL A 50 45.71 20.08 -6.13
CA VAL A 50 44.28 19.71 -6.31
C VAL A 50 44.15 18.76 -7.50
N LYS A 51 44.79 19.07 -8.64
CA LYS A 51 44.78 18.18 -9.82
C LYS A 51 45.41 16.82 -9.53
N LYS A 52 46.50 16.78 -8.75
CA LYS A 52 47.13 15.50 -8.39
C LYS A 52 46.30 14.66 -7.44
N MET A 53 45.58 15.29 -6.51
CA MET A 53 44.78 14.58 -5.49
C MET A 53 43.40 14.17 -5.99
N TYR A 54 42.77 15.02 -6.81
CA TYR A 54 41.34 14.86 -7.15
C TYR A 54 41.10 14.83 -8.69
N GLY A 55 42.11 15.07 -9.49
CA GLY A 55 41.97 15.24 -10.95
C GLY A 55 41.31 14.05 -11.62
N LYS A 56 41.75 12.83 -11.31
CA LYS A 56 41.21 11.62 -11.91
C LYS A 56 39.74 11.39 -11.48
N HIS A 57 39.44 11.62 -10.21
CA HIS A 57 38.07 11.46 -9.71
C HIS A 57 37.11 12.45 -10.37
N VAL A 58 37.49 13.72 -10.42
CA VAL A 58 36.70 14.77 -11.11
C VAL A 58 36.56 14.50 -12.59
N LEU A 59 37.64 14.04 -13.26
CA LEU A 59 37.59 13.66 -14.68
C LEU A 59 36.53 12.56 -14.92
N VAL A 60 36.59 11.49 -14.16
CA VAL A 60 35.64 10.36 -14.30
C VAL A 60 34.20 10.80 -14.01
N GLU A 61 34.01 11.63 -12.99
CA GLU A 61 32.69 12.16 -12.63
C GLU A 61 32.09 13.03 -13.76
N GLU A 62 32.86 13.96 -14.30
CA GLU A 62 32.40 14.85 -15.38
C GLU A 62 32.18 14.09 -16.68
N ILE A 63 33.02 13.11 -17.01
CA ILE A 63 32.84 12.25 -18.18
C ILE A 63 31.55 11.42 -18.02
N ASN A 64 31.33 10.76 -16.87
CA ASN A 64 30.13 9.98 -16.63
C ASN A 64 28.85 10.84 -16.77
N LYS A 65 28.89 12.07 -16.27
CA LYS A 65 27.77 13.00 -16.42
C LYS A 65 27.53 13.35 -17.89
N LEU A 66 28.58 13.68 -18.63
CA LEU A 66 28.50 14.01 -20.05
C LEU A 66 27.99 12.83 -20.88
N VAL A 67 28.49 11.63 -20.60
CA VAL A 67 28.04 10.39 -21.25
C VAL A 67 26.54 10.18 -21.02
N SER A 68 26.06 10.28 -19.76
CA SER A 68 24.64 10.14 -19.45
C SER A 68 23.79 11.19 -20.18
N GLU A 69 24.18 12.46 -20.12
CA GLU A 69 23.47 13.55 -20.77
C GLU A 69 23.37 13.33 -22.30
N ASN A 70 24.48 12.98 -22.96
CA ASN A 70 24.50 12.75 -24.39
C ASN A 70 23.76 11.49 -24.82
N LEU A 71 23.84 10.41 -24.03
CA LEU A 71 23.15 9.17 -24.31
C LEU A 71 21.62 9.35 -24.29
N PHE A 72 21.09 9.94 -23.22
CA PHE A 72 19.66 10.21 -23.14
C PHE A 72 19.19 11.29 -24.11
N LYS A 73 20.04 12.27 -24.41
CA LYS A 73 19.75 13.25 -25.46
C LYS A 73 19.63 12.57 -26.83
N TYR A 74 20.57 11.69 -27.17
CA TYR A 74 20.56 10.96 -28.44
C TYR A 74 19.31 10.06 -28.56
N ILE A 75 18.96 9.33 -27.52
CA ILE A 75 17.77 8.48 -27.47
C ILE A 75 16.51 9.32 -27.77
N ARG A 76 16.39 10.48 -27.14
CA ARG A 76 15.24 11.37 -27.29
C ARG A 76 15.18 12.06 -28.66
N GLU A 77 16.30 12.55 -29.16
CA GLU A 77 16.36 13.24 -30.45
C GLU A 77 16.12 12.31 -31.65
N ASN A 78 16.41 11.04 -31.48
CA ASN A 78 16.16 10.02 -32.53
C ASN A 78 14.87 9.22 -32.30
N ASP A 79 14.05 9.64 -31.33
CA ASP A 79 12.77 8.98 -30.99
C ASP A 79 12.90 7.47 -30.79
N LEU A 80 13.99 7.06 -30.12
CA LEU A 80 14.24 5.64 -29.84
C LEU A 80 13.38 5.18 -28.65
N HIS A 81 12.43 4.33 -28.93
CA HIS A 81 11.63 3.68 -27.91
C HIS A 81 12.41 2.51 -27.31
N ILE A 82 13.04 2.75 -26.15
CA ILE A 82 13.82 1.73 -25.44
C ILE A 82 13.03 1.11 -24.30
N LEU A 83 13.31 -0.17 -24.02
CA LEU A 83 12.80 -0.90 -22.87
C LEU A 83 13.90 -1.02 -21.81
N GLY A 84 13.59 -0.64 -20.57
CA GLY A 84 14.59 -0.55 -19.51
C GLY A 84 15.55 0.65 -19.70
N GLU A 85 16.78 0.50 -19.21
CA GLU A 85 17.83 1.48 -19.33
C GLU A 85 18.99 0.97 -20.18
N PRO A 86 19.73 1.85 -20.87
CA PRO A 86 20.94 1.46 -21.58
C PRO A 86 21.96 0.80 -20.65
N MET A 87 22.47 -0.35 -21.03
CA MET A 87 23.45 -1.11 -20.25
C MET A 87 24.85 -1.03 -20.87
N PRO A 88 25.92 -0.92 -20.07
CA PRO A 88 27.27 -1.00 -20.63
C PRO A 88 27.46 -2.29 -21.44
N ASN A 89 28.00 -2.16 -22.65
CA ASN A 89 28.28 -3.32 -23.50
C ASN A 89 29.51 -4.06 -23.00
N GLU A 90 29.38 -5.36 -22.71
CA GLU A 90 30.46 -6.16 -22.13
C GLU A 90 31.50 -6.64 -23.17
N THR A 91 31.12 -6.66 -24.44
CA THR A 91 31.94 -7.25 -25.51
C THR A 91 32.68 -6.21 -26.38
N GLU A 92 32.02 -5.10 -26.73
CA GLU A 92 32.59 -4.06 -27.60
C GLU A 92 33.22 -2.91 -26.80
N GLN A 93 32.96 -2.82 -25.47
CA GLN A 93 33.57 -1.80 -24.62
C GLN A 93 35.07 -2.09 -24.46
N LYS A 94 35.89 -1.16 -24.96
CA LYS A 94 37.33 -1.23 -24.73
C LYS A 94 37.68 -0.81 -23.30
N PRO A 95 38.77 -1.34 -22.72
CA PRO A 95 39.24 -0.88 -21.43
C PRO A 95 39.58 0.64 -21.51
N LEU A 96 39.07 1.40 -20.51
CA LEU A 96 39.28 2.86 -20.45
C LEU A 96 40.49 3.15 -19.55
N ASP A 97 41.49 3.86 -20.08
CA ASP A 97 42.66 4.29 -19.30
C ASP A 97 42.66 5.83 -19.14
N PHE A 98 42.00 6.31 -18.09
CA PHE A 98 41.88 7.73 -17.74
C PHE A 98 43.24 8.42 -17.38
N ASP A 99 44.31 7.67 -17.29
CA ASP A 99 45.64 8.21 -17.00
C ASP A 99 46.45 8.48 -18.29
N LYS A 100 46.12 7.79 -19.39
CA LYS A 100 46.89 7.85 -20.64
C LYS A 100 46.10 8.35 -21.85
N GLU A 101 44.80 8.15 -21.83
CA GLU A 101 43.91 8.50 -22.94
C GLU A 101 43.28 9.87 -22.68
N GLU A 102 43.00 10.59 -23.75
CA GLU A 102 42.30 11.88 -23.72
C GLU A 102 40.93 11.80 -24.41
N ASP A 103 40.72 10.82 -25.28
CA ASP A 103 39.48 10.55 -25.99
C ASP A 103 38.96 9.18 -25.57
N PHE A 104 37.66 9.08 -25.32
CA PHE A 104 37.04 7.89 -24.75
C PHE A 104 35.86 7.43 -25.61
N GLU A 105 35.77 6.11 -25.87
CA GLU A 105 34.64 5.49 -26.54
C GLU A 105 33.82 4.67 -25.51
N PHE A 106 32.54 4.97 -25.41
CA PHE A 106 31.59 4.24 -24.56
C PHE A 106 30.58 3.50 -25.43
N CYS A 107 30.36 2.25 -25.12
CA CYS A 107 29.41 1.38 -25.81
C CYS A 107 28.29 0.97 -24.86
N PHE A 108 27.03 1.18 -25.27
CA PHE A 108 25.86 0.82 -24.51
C PHE A 108 24.93 -0.05 -25.33
N ASP A 109 24.49 -1.16 -24.74
CA ASP A 109 23.39 -1.97 -25.26
C ASP A 109 22.06 -1.30 -24.95
N VAL A 110 21.18 -1.27 -25.93
CA VAL A 110 19.80 -0.78 -25.77
C VAL A 110 18.83 -1.82 -26.28
N ALA A 111 17.82 -2.15 -25.47
CA ALA A 111 16.67 -2.94 -25.88
C ALA A 111 15.65 -1.99 -26.55
N LEU A 112 15.29 -2.29 -27.79
CA LEU A 112 14.30 -1.50 -28.54
C LEU A 112 12.92 -2.10 -28.37
N ALA A 113 11.92 -1.24 -28.20
CA ALA A 113 10.53 -1.68 -28.19
C ALA A 113 10.14 -2.20 -29.59
N PRO A 114 9.44 -3.34 -29.67
CA PRO A 114 8.92 -3.82 -30.95
C PRO A 114 7.90 -2.84 -31.51
N GLU A 115 7.81 -2.75 -32.83
CA GLU A 115 6.76 -1.98 -33.50
C GLU A 115 5.41 -2.67 -33.32
N ILE A 116 4.46 -1.98 -32.71
CA ILE A 116 3.11 -2.45 -32.49
C ILE A 116 2.16 -1.64 -33.35
N ASN A 117 1.57 -2.28 -34.37
CA ASN A 117 0.61 -1.66 -35.26
C ASN A 117 -0.81 -2.14 -34.93
N ILE A 118 -1.42 -1.56 -33.90
CA ILE A 118 -2.80 -1.85 -33.50
C ILE A 118 -3.65 -0.59 -33.70
N GLU A 119 -4.65 -0.68 -34.55
CA GLU A 119 -5.64 0.39 -34.75
C GLU A 119 -6.96 -0.02 -34.11
N LEU A 120 -7.52 0.89 -33.30
CA LEU A 120 -8.89 0.77 -32.81
C LEU A 120 -9.88 1.33 -33.83
N SER A 121 -10.93 0.60 -34.09
CA SER A 121 -11.97 0.95 -35.05
C SER A 121 -13.38 0.92 -34.45
N LYS A 122 -14.34 1.47 -35.14
CA LYS A 122 -15.76 1.41 -34.73
C LYS A 122 -16.34 -0.01 -34.69
N ASN A 123 -15.64 -0.99 -35.26
CA ASN A 123 -16.04 -2.39 -35.26
C ASN A 123 -15.59 -3.13 -33.97
N ASP A 124 -14.69 -2.52 -33.19
CA ASP A 124 -14.25 -3.08 -31.93
C ASP A 124 -15.33 -2.90 -30.88
N LYS A 125 -15.76 -4.00 -30.32
CA LYS A 125 -16.82 -4.03 -29.30
C LYS A 125 -16.33 -4.78 -28.09
N LEU A 126 -16.34 -4.10 -26.96
CA LEU A 126 -16.11 -4.71 -25.66
C LEU A 126 -17.34 -4.52 -24.79
N PRO A 127 -17.73 -5.52 -24.00
CA PRO A 127 -18.81 -5.36 -23.04
C PRO A 127 -18.38 -4.39 -21.94
N PHE A 128 -19.25 -3.45 -21.62
CA PHE A 128 -19.10 -2.61 -20.44
C PHE A 128 -19.99 -3.16 -19.32
N TYR A 129 -19.38 -3.63 -18.25
CA TYR A 129 -20.11 -4.21 -17.13
C TYR A 129 -20.42 -3.16 -16.09
N GLN A 130 -21.65 -3.16 -15.59
CA GLN A 130 -22.06 -2.35 -14.45
C GLN A 130 -22.50 -3.24 -13.30
N VAL A 131 -22.16 -2.88 -12.08
CA VAL A 131 -22.63 -3.58 -10.89
C VAL A 131 -24.12 -3.32 -10.73
N ALA A 132 -24.93 -4.38 -10.75
CA ALA A 132 -26.36 -4.28 -10.47
C ALA A 132 -26.55 -4.15 -8.94
N ILE A 133 -27.23 -3.08 -8.53
CA ILE A 133 -27.59 -2.90 -7.12
C ILE A 133 -28.88 -3.65 -6.86
N ASP A 134 -28.79 -4.78 -6.19
CA ASP A 134 -29.93 -5.60 -5.80
C ASP A 134 -30.59 -5.11 -4.51
N GLU A 135 -31.73 -5.72 -4.15
CA GLU A 135 -32.47 -5.38 -2.93
C GLU A 135 -31.71 -5.71 -1.67
N GLU A 136 -30.86 -6.73 -1.68
CA GLU A 136 -30.06 -7.10 -0.51
C GLU A 136 -29.00 -6.03 -0.22
N MET A 137 -28.25 -5.60 -1.22
CA MET A 137 -27.26 -4.51 -1.11
C MET A 137 -27.93 -3.23 -0.63
N LEU A 138 -29.08 -2.89 -1.23
CA LEU A 138 -29.85 -1.70 -0.84
C LEU A 138 -30.28 -1.77 0.62
N ASN A 139 -30.89 -2.88 1.03
CA ASN A 139 -31.36 -3.06 2.41
C ASN A 139 -30.22 -3.07 3.42
N ASN A 140 -29.09 -3.69 3.10
CA ASN A 140 -27.90 -3.67 3.94
C ASN A 140 -27.40 -2.23 4.15
N GLN A 141 -27.37 -1.42 3.11
CA GLN A 141 -26.96 -0.02 3.22
C GLN A 141 -27.97 0.82 4.01
N VAL A 142 -29.28 0.61 3.79
CA VAL A 142 -30.34 1.26 4.57
C VAL A 142 -30.20 0.91 6.05
N ASN A 143 -30.02 -0.37 6.37
CA ASN A 143 -29.86 -0.81 7.75
C ASN A 143 -28.57 -0.27 8.39
N ALA A 144 -27.49 -0.16 7.62
CA ALA A 144 -26.25 0.48 8.09
C ALA A 144 -26.50 1.95 8.46
N TYR A 145 -27.22 2.71 7.65
CA TYR A 145 -27.58 4.09 8.01
C TYR A 145 -28.49 4.14 9.23
N ARG A 146 -29.51 3.28 9.31
CA ARG A 146 -30.39 3.23 10.48
C ARG A 146 -29.63 2.91 11.76
N SER A 147 -28.71 1.98 11.70
CA SER A 147 -27.86 1.62 12.83
C SER A 147 -26.90 2.75 13.21
N ASN A 148 -26.22 3.36 12.24
CA ASN A 148 -25.25 4.42 12.50
C ASN A 148 -25.88 5.70 13.08
N PHE A 149 -27.13 6.01 12.70
CA PHE A 149 -27.87 7.18 13.19
C PHE A 149 -28.89 6.82 14.26
N GLY A 150 -28.81 5.60 14.79
CA GLY A 150 -29.62 5.14 15.91
C GLY A 150 -29.29 5.83 17.22
N SER A 151 -30.03 5.50 18.26
CA SER A 151 -29.84 5.98 19.62
C SER A 151 -29.46 4.86 20.58
N TYR A 152 -28.93 5.22 21.74
CA TYR A 152 -28.72 4.31 22.86
C TYR A 152 -29.62 4.68 24.00
N ASP A 153 -30.60 3.84 24.28
CA ASP A 153 -31.53 4.05 25.34
C ASP A 153 -31.13 3.24 26.60
N LYS A 154 -31.24 3.86 27.79
CA LYS A 154 -31.07 3.15 29.05
C LYS A 154 -32.30 2.28 29.31
N VAL A 155 -32.03 1.02 29.62
CA VAL A 155 -33.08 0.02 29.92
C VAL A 155 -32.78 -0.67 31.22
N ASP A 156 -33.82 -1.30 31.81
CA ASP A 156 -33.74 -1.93 33.14
C ASP A 156 -33.42 -3.42 33.10
N GLU A 157 -33.56 -4.08 31.94
CA GLU A 157 -33.45 -5.52 31.78
C GLU A 157 -32.62 -5.87 30.56
N VAL A 158 -31.69 -6.81 30.70
CA VAL A 158 -30.70 -7.18 29.66
C VAL A 158 -31.33 -8.04 28.58
N GLU A 159 -31.17 -7.63 27.33
CA GLU A 159 -31.38 -8.46 26.13
C GLU A 159 -30.03 -8.82 25.45
N GLU A 160 -30.07 -9.73 24.49
CA GLU A 160 -28.88 -10.32 23.89
C GLU A 160 -27.91 -9.28 23.26
N LYS A 161 -28.46 -8.24 22.64
CA LYS A 161 -27.70 -7.20 21.93
C LYS A 161 -27.37 -5.96 22.77
N ASP A 162 -27.76 -5.97 24.04
CA ASP A 162 -27.53 -4.82 24.90
C ASP A 162 -26.06 -4.71 25.32
N MET A 163 -25.61 -3.50 25.49
CA MET A 163 -24.32 -3.20 26.11
C MET A 163 -24.53 -3.08 27.62
N VAL A 164 -23.95 -4.00 28.36
CA VAL A 164 -24.03 -4.08 29.82
C VAL A 164 -22.73 -3.55 30.41
N LYS A 165 -22.83 -2.49 31.20
CA LYS A 165 -21.68 -1.91 31.91
C LYS A 165 -21.80 -2.24 33.41
N GLY A 166 -20.69 -2.65 34.00
CA GLY A 166 -20.70 -3.02 35.40
C GLY A 166 -19.32 -3.20 36.01
N THR A 167 -19.29 -3.72 37.21
CA THR A 167 -18.08 -4.09 37.93
C THR A 167 -17.91 -5.60 37.91
N VAL A 168 -16.74 -6.05 37.45
CA VAL A 168 -16.33 -7.45 37.50
C VAL A 168 -15.38 -7.65 38.70
N ALA A 169 -15.60 -8.72 39.48
CA ALA A 169 -14.69 -9.08 40.56
C ALA A 169 -14.44 -10.60 40.57
N GLU A 170 -13.19 -11.00 40.72
CA GLU A 170 -12.79 -12.40 40.89
C GLU A 170 -13.37 -12.97 42.17
N LEU A 171 -13.88 -14.20 42.12
CA LEU A 171 -14.45 -14.87 43.27
C LEU A 171 -13.56 -16.00 43.79
N GLU A 172 -13.49 -16.13 45.10
CA GLU A 172 -12.95 -17.30 45.81
C GLU A 172 -13.99 -17.81 46.81
N ASN A 173 -14.39 -19.08 46.70
CA ASN A 173 -15.41 -19.69 47.51
C ASN A 173 -16.74 -18.91 47.55
N GLY A 174 -17.11 -18.26 46.42
CA GLY A 174 -18.35 -17.50 46.27
C GLY A 174 -18.35 -16.09 46.86
N ALA A 175 -17.21 -15.61 47.35
CA ALA A 175 -17.02 -14.24 47.83
C ALA A 175 -15.92 -13.52 47.01
N PRO A 176 -15.93 -12.19 46.97
CA PRO A 176 -14.82 -11.44 46.31
C PRO A 176 -13.46 -11.82 46.90
N LYS A 177 -12.53 -12.21 46.04
CA LYS A 177 -11.20 -12.66 46.39
C LYS A 177 -10.37 -11.46 46.84
N GLU A 178 -9.73 -11.58 48.04
CA GLU A 178 -8.83 -10.53 48.55
C GLU A 178 -7.61 -10.37 47.64
N GLY A 179 -7.41 -9.16 47.08
CA GLY A 179 -6.33 -8.91 46.12
C GLY A 179 -6.57 -9.52 44.73
N GLY A 180 -7.77 -10.07 44.46
CA GLY A 180 -8.15 -10.59 43.16
C GLY A 180 -8.38 -9.53 42.11
N ILE A 181 -8.68 -9.95 40.88
CA ILE A 181 -8.93 -9.07 39.73
C ILE A 181 -10.26 -8.33 39.93
N VAL A 182 -10.21 -6.98 39.84
CA VAL A 182 -11.40 -6.13 39.87
C VAL A 182 -11.35 -5.16 38.70
N VAL A 183 -12.44 -5.09 37.90
CA VAL A 183 -12.60 -4.16 36.79
C VAL A 183 -13.87 -3.36 37.00
N GLU A 184 -13.74 -2.07 37.37
CA GLU A 184 -14.88 -1.22 37.73
C GLU A 184 -15.77 -0.82 36.56
N ASP A 185 -15.20 -0.64 35.36
CA ASP A 185 -15.90 -0.23 34.16
C ASP A 185 -15.79 -1.31 33.07
N ALA A 186 -16.17 -2.53 33.40
CA ALA A 186 -16.26 -3.63 32.45
C ALA A 186 -17.47 -3.45 31.54
N VAL A 187 -17.30 -3.71 30.26
CA VAL A 187 -18.38 -3.69 29.27
C VAL A 187 -18.53 -5.10 28.69
N LEU A 188 -19.73 -5.60 28.68
CA LEU A 188 -20.07 -6.91 28.15
C LEU A 188 -21.32 -6.77 27.27
N MET A 189 -21.33 -7.49 26.14
CA MET A 189 -22.55 -7.71 25.34
C MET A 189 -22.82 -9.20 25.28
N PRO A 190 -23.99 -9.66 25.74
CA PRO A 190 -24.31 -11.10 25.81
C PRO A 190 -24.15 -11.81 24.46
N MET A 191 -24.41 -11.12 23.34
CA MET A 191 -24.30 -11.71 22.01
C MET A 191 -22.88 -12.23 21.67
N TYR A 192 -21.84 -11.74 22.36
CA TYR A 192 -20.45 -12.21 22.16
C TYR A 192 -20.05 -13.34 23.10
N ILE A 193 -20.94 -13.70 24.05
CA ILE A 193 -20.75 -14.88 24.89
C ILE A 193 -21.06 -16.11 24.02
N LYS A 194 -20.07 -16.99 23.88
CA LYS A 194 -20.18 -18.20 23.04
C LYS A 194 -20.89 -19.34 23.75
N ASP A 195 -20.66 -19.48 25.05
CA ASP A 195 -21.33 -20.51 25.86
C ASP A 195 -22.76 -20.08 26.21
N GLU A 196 -23.75 -20.90 25.81
CA GLU A 196 -25.17 -20.58 25.98
C GLU A 196 -25.61 -20.59 27.45
N GLU A 197 -24.98 -21.39 28.31
CA GLU A 197 -25.30 -21.41 29.74
C GLU A 197 -24.83 -20.14 30.43
N GLU A 198 -23.63 -19.68 30.09
CA GLU A 198 -23.06 -18.43 30.62
C GLU A 198 -23.83 -17.22 30.05
N LYS A 199 -24.21 -17.22 28.77
CA LYS A 199 -25.07 -16.20 28.15
C LYS A 199 -26.42 -16.08 28.84
N ALA A 200 -27.11 -17.21 29.10
CA ALA A 200 -28.42 -17.24 29.71
C ALA A 200 -28.45 -16.59 31.10
N LYS A 201 -27.32 -16.56 31.81
CA LYS A 201 -27.27 -15.92 33.14
C LYS A 201 -27.43 -14.39 33.06
N PHE A 202 -27.07 -13.79 31.94
CA PHE A 202 -27.20 -12.35 31.73
C PHE A 202 -28.57 -11.94 31.19
N ILE A 203 -29.17 -12.78 30.35
CA ILE A 203 -30.46 -12.45 29.73
C ILE A 203 -31.56 -12.33 30.81
N GLY A 204 -32.28 -11.21 30.79
CA GLY A 204 -33.29 -10.89 31.78
C GLY A 204 -32.76 -10.37 33.12
N ALA A 205 -31.44 -10.26 33.30
CA ALA A 205 -30.89 -9.67 34.50
C ALA A 205 -31.17 -8.15 34.53
N LYS A 206 -31.35 -7.61 35.74
CA LYS A 206 -31.69 -6.19 35.91
C LYS A 206 -30.54 -5.35 36.41
N VAL A 207 -30.66 -4.03 36.29
CA VAL A 207 -29.73 -3.08 36.90
C VAL A 207 -29.59 -3.36 38.39
N ASN A 208 -28.38 -3.33 38.92
CA ASN A 208 -27.93 -3.71 40.26
C ASN A 208 -28.01 -5.24 40.57
N ALA A 209 -28.32 -6.09 39.59
CA ALA A 209 -28.17 -7.53 39.77
C ALA A 209 -26.69 -7.92 39.71
N VAL A 210 -26.34 -8.99 40.44
CA VAL A 210 -25.03 -9.60 40.44
C VAL A 210 -25.11 -10.94 39.71
N VAL A 211 -24.44 -11.07 38.59
CA VAL A 211 -24.39 -12.30 37.79
C VAL A 211 -23.07 -13.00 38.06
N VAL A 212 -23.12 -14.28 38.44
CA VAL A 212 -21.89 -15.09 38.59
C VAL A 212 -21.66 -15.90 37.32
N PHE A 213 -20.51 -15.72 36.69
CA PHE A 213 -20.16 -16.36 35.44
C PHE A 213 -18.66 -16.69 35.37
N ASN A 214 -18.29 -17.55 34.42
CA ASN A 214 -16.93 -17.93 34.19
C ASN A 214 -16.43 -17.36 32.85
N PRO A 215 -15.50 -16.40 32.83
CA PRO A 215 -15.02 -15.80 31.59
C PRO A 215 -14.36 -16.80 30.61
N ASN A 216 -13.66 -17.84 31.15
CA ASN A 216 -13.04 -18.84 30.28
C ASN A 216 -14.08 -19.71 29.56
N LYS A 217 -15.23 -20.04 30.23
CA LYS A 217 -16.36 -20.71 29.59
C LYS A 217 -17.05 -19.77 28.62
N ALA A 218 -17.38 -18.56 29.08
CA ALA A 218 -18.13 -17.57 28.32
C ALA A 218 -17.47 -17.27 26.94
N TYR A 219 -16.14 -17.23 26.90
CA TYR A 219 -15.38 -16.95 25.67
C TYR A 219 -14.64 -18.17 25.11
N GLU A 220 -15.00 -19.39 25.54
CA GLU A 220 -14.38 -20.66 25.09
C GLU A 220 -12.83 -20.64 25.12
N GLY A 221 -12.25 -19.99 26.13
CA GLY A 221 -10.80 -19.89 26.30
C GLY A 221 -10.11 -18.93 25.34
N ALA A 222 -10.83 -18.02 24.68
CA ALA A 222 -10.25 -17.01 23.81
C ALA A 222 -9.42 -16.00 24.62
N GLU A 223 -8.11 -16.26 24.76
CA GLU A 223 -7.19 -15.50 25.63
C GLU A 223 -7.22 -13.99 25.36
N ALA A 224 -7.30 -13.57 24.09
CA ALA A 224 -7.31 -12.15 23.72
C ALA A 224 -8.59 -11.43 24.21
N GLU A 225 -9.73 -12.08 24.11
CA GLU A 225 -11.03 -11.55 24.55
C GLU A 225 -11.09 -11.47 26.07
N ILE A 226 -10.67 -12.53 26.75
CA ILE A 226 -10.62 -12.60 28.22
C ILE A 226 -9.64 -11.57 28.79
N ALA A 227 -8.43 -11.48 28.23
CA ALA A 227 -7.44 -10.50 28.65
C ALA A 227 -7.94 -9.07 28.52
N SER A 228 -8.60 -8.76 27.39
CA SER A 228 -9.21 -7.45 27.13
C SER A 228 -10.35 -7.13 28.10
N PHE A 229 -11.22 -8.10 28.35
CA PHE A 229 -12.38 -7.97 29.24
C PHE A 229 -11.96 -7.77 30.71
N LEU A 230 -11.00 -8.58 31.19
CA LEU A 230 -10.48 -8.50 32.57
C LEU A 230 -9.38 -7.45 32.74
N LYS A 231 -8.95 -6.79 31.67
CA LYS A 231 -7.84 -5.81 31.66
C LYS A 231 -6.54 -6.36 32.25
N ILE A 232 -6.19 -7.60 31.89
CA ILE A 232 -5.00 -8.31 32.32
C ILE A 232 -4.09 -8.67 31.14
N ASP A 233 -2.84 -9.03 31.43
CA ASP A 233 -1.93 -9.55 30.42
C ASP A 233 -2.37 -10.95 29.94
N LYS A 234 -2.20 -11.27 28.65
CA LYS A 234 -2.61 -12.57 28.09
C LYS A 234 -2.00 -13.77 28.80
N GLU A 235 -0.77 -13.61 29.27
CA GLU A 235 -0.04 -14.66 29.99
C GLU A 235 -0.72 -15.05 31.32
N LYS A 236 -1.48 -14.12 31.92
CA LYS A 236 -2.22 -14.34 33.17
C LYS A 236 -3.59 -15.00 32.97
N VAL A 237 -4.10 -15.05 31.75
CA VAL A 237 -5.40 -15.67 31.44
C VAL A 237 -5.41 -17.14 31.81
N ALA A 238 -4.33 -17.87 31.57
CA ALA A 238 -4.20 -19.28 31.90
C ALA A 238 -4.31 -19.57 33.43
N GLU A 239 -3.98 -18.60 34.27
CA GLU A 239 -4.06 -18.68 35.72
C GLU A 239 -5.47 -18.29 36.24
N THR A 240 -6.27 -17.63 35.39
CA THR A 240 -7.56 -17.04 35.74
C THR A 240 -8.72 -18.00 35.37
N THR A 241 -8.82 -19.11 36.04
CA THR A 241 -9.81 -20.17 35.75
C THR A 241 -11.09 -20.12 36.62
N GLY A 242 -11.11 -19.21 37.58
CA GLY A 242 -12.21 -19.08 38.55
C GLY A 242 -13.47 -18.39 37.99
N ASP A 243 -14.50 -18.39 38.84
CA ASP A 243 -15.72 -17.63 38.57
C ASP A 243 -15.55 -16.17 38.97
N PHE A 244 -16.31 -15.31 38.32
CA PHE A 244 -16.35 -13.86 38.56
C PHE A 244 -17.80 -13.43 38.84
N SER A 245 -17.96 -12.41 39.67
CA SER A 245 -19.20 -11.66 39.77
C SER A 245 -19.19 -10.49 38.82
N PHE A 246 -20.30 -10.23 38.16
CA PHE A 246 -20.59 -9.05 37.37
C PHE A 246 -21.74 -8.27 37.99
N GLU A 247 -21.47 -7.15 38.64
CA GLU A 247 -22.50 -6.26 39.16
C GLU A 247 -22.93 -5.30 38.06
N ILE A 248 -24.16 -5.40 37.58
CA ILE A 248 -24.72 -4.61 36.50
C ILE A 248 -25.02 -3.20 36.98
N LYS A 249 -24.34 -2.18 36.45
CA LYS A 249 -24.54 -0.75 36.79
C LYS A 249 -25.43 -0.02 35.80
N GLU A 250 -25.28 -0.35 34.52
CA GLU A 250 -26.00 0.33 33.43
C GLU A 250 -26.21 -0.66 32.28
N ILE A 251 -27.39 -0.62 31.69
CA ILE A 251 -27.74 -1.37 30.50
C ILE A 251 -28.16 -0.36 29.45
N THR A 252 -27.52 -0.41 28.28
CA THR A 252 -27.86 0.44 27.14
C THR A 252 -28.22 -0.41 25.94
N ARG A 253 -29.38 -0.12 25.36
CA ARG A 253 -29.90 -0.78 24.17
C ARG A 253 -29.78 0.10 22.98
N HIS A 254 -29.12 -0.41 21.94
CA HIS A 254 -29.07 0.26 20.66
C HIS A 254 -30.44 0.16 19.96
N LYS A 255 -30.99 1.29 19.54
CA LYS A 255 -32.24 1.36 18.79
C LYS A 255 -31.93 1.98 17.44
N ASP A 256 -32.20 1.22 16.37
CA ASP A 256 -32.04 1.73 15.01
C ASP A 256 -32.92 2.97 14.79
N ALA A 257 -32.41 3.93 14.04
CA ALA A 257 -33.18 5.09 13.63
C ALA A 257 -34.42 4.68 12.83
N GLU A 258 -35.54 5.38 13.08
CA GLU A 258 -36.76 5.19 12.30
C GLU A 258 -36.58 5.75 10.87
N MET A 259 -37.28 5.14 9.90
CA MET A 259 -37.31 5.62 8.52
C MET A 259 -38.22 6.84 8.43
N ASN A 260 -37.68 8.01 8.84
CA ASN A 260 -38.40 9.27 8.92
C ASN A 260 -37.53 10.44 8.42
N GLN A 261 -38.11 11.65 8.39
CA GLN A 261 -37.42 12.83 7.90
C GLN A 261 -36.12 13.12 8.66
N GLU A 262 -36.06 12.85 9.95
CA GLU A 262 -34.86 13.09 10.76
C GLU A 262 -33.68 12.25 10.28
N LEU A 263 -33.90 10.97 9.96
CA LEU A 263 -32.89 10.11 9.37
C LEU A 263 -32.48 10.62 7.98
N PHE A 264 -33.45 10.99 7.14
CA PHE A 264 -33.18 11.45 5.79
C PHE A 264 -32.32 12.72 5.79
N ASP A 265 -32.64 13.66 6.67
CA ASP A 265 -31.90 14.91 6.82
C ASP A 265 -30.47 14.69 7.35
N LYS A 266 -30.29 13.74 8.28
CA LYS A 266 -28.96 13.38 8.80
C LYS A 266 -28.07 12.74 7.75
N VAL A 267 -28.63 11.97 6.81
CA VAL A 267 -27.86 11.25 5.79
C VAL A 267 -27.57 12.11 4.57
N PHE A 268 -28.55 12.84 4.08
CA PHE A 268 -28.45 13.58 2.81
C PHE A 268 -28.53 15.10 2.94
N GLY A 269 -28.83 15.62 4.13
CA GLY A 269 -29.04 17.04 4.38
C GLY A 269 -30.51 17.42 4.42
N GLU A 270 -30.82 18.59 5.03
CA GLU A 270 -32.18 19.03 5.29
C GLU A 270 -33.02 19.14 4.00
N ASN A 271 -34.17 18.47 3.99
CA ASN A 271 -35.17 18.47 2.93
C ASN A 271 -34.66 18.06 1.53
N VAL A 272 -33.52 17.38 1.44
CA VAL A 272 -33.00 16.84 0.16
C VAL A 272 -33.78 15.60 -0.26
N VAL A 273 -34.27 14.84 0.71
CA VAL A 273 -35.09 13.63 0.56
C VAL A 273 -36.29 13.76 1.47
N THR A 274 -37.49 13.47 0.94
CA THR A 274 -38.73 13.69 1.66
C THR A 274 -39.60 12.43 1.82
N SER A 275 -39.16 11.31 1.21
CA SER A 275 -39.86 10.02 1.30
C SER A 275 -38.88 8.86 1.39
N GLU A 276 -39.37 7.73 1.91
CA GLU A 276 -38.61 6.48 1.97
C GLU A 276 -38.19 5.99 0.58
N GLU A 277 -39.02 6.20 -0.44
CA GLU A 277 -38.72 5.83 -1.81
C GLU A 277 -37.58 6.68 -2.38
N GLU A 278 -37.62 8.00 -2.17
CA GLU A 278 -36.52 8.89 -2.54
C GLU A 278 -35.23 8.55 -1.80
N PHE A 279 -35.31 8.20 -0.52
CA PHE A 279 -34.17 7.78 0.30
C PHE A 279 -33.50 6.55 -0.28
N LYS A 280 -34.27 5.50 -0.60
CA LYS A 280 -33.78 4.27 -1.25
C LYS A 280 -33.19 4.53 -2.63
N ASN A 281 -33.82 5.40 -3.42
CA ASN A 281 -33.32 5.75 -4.75
C ASN A 281 -31.99 6.50 -4.67
N LYS A 282 -31.84 7.43 -3.74
CA LYS A 282 -30.58 8.15 -3.49
C LYS A 282 -29.46 7.22 -3.03
N ILE A 283 -29.76 6.25 -2.17
CA ILE A 283 -28.79 5.22 -1.77
C ILE A 283 -28.38 4.38 -2.98
N LYS A 284 -29.34 3.99 -3.82
CA LYS A 284 -29.08 3.20 -5.03
C LYS A 284 -28.17 3.97 -6.01
N GLU A 285 -28.43 5.26 -6.20
CA GLU A 285 -27.58 6.15 -7.00
C GLU A 285 -26.15 6.23 -6.40
N ALA A 286 -26.04 6.47 -5.10
CA ALA A 286 -24.75 6.56 -4.42
C ALA A 286 -23.94 5.25 -4.49
N LEU A 287 -24.60 4.10 -4.34
CA LEU A 287 -23.96 2.80 -4.51
C LEU A 287 -23.49 2.59 -5.97
N ALA A 288 -24.32 2.98 -6.95
CA ALA A 288 -23.94 2.89 -8.36
C ALA A 288 -22.71 3.76 -8.68
N GLU A 289 -22.67 5.00 -8.15
CA GLU A 289 -21.50 5.89 -8.27
C GLU A 289 -20.26 5.30 -7.58
N GLN A 290 -20.44 4.67 -6.42
CA GLN A 290 -19.34 4.02 -5.68
C GLN A 290 -18.73 2.86 -6.49
N PHE A 291 -19.53 2.12 -7.24
CA PHE A 291 -19.08 0.99 -8.06
C PHE A 291 -18.63 1.37 -9.48
N ALA A 292 -18.92 2.59 -9.93
CA ALA A 292 -18.53 3.05 -11.27
C ALA A 292 -17.02 2.91 -11.55
N PRO A 293 -16.10 3.26 -10.63
CA PRO A 293 -14.65 3.06 -10.85
C PRO A 293 -14.25 1.60 -11.06
N GLN A 294 -14.96 0.65 -10.46
CA GLN A 294 -14.70 -0.78 -10.65
C GLN A 294 -15.12 -1.24 -12.05
N SER A 295 -16.25 -0.72 -12.55
CA SER A 295 -16.72 -0.94 -13.94
C SER A 295 -15.73 -0.38 -14.95
N ASP A 296 -15.23 0.82 -14.72
CA ASP A 296 -14.21 1.47 -15.56
C ASP A 296 -12.89 0.69 -15.54
N PHE A 297 -12.45 0.25 -14.37
CA PHE A 297 -11.24 -0.55 -14.23
C PHE A 297 -11.34 -1.90 -14.97
N LYS A 298 -12.49 -2.56 -14.86
CA LYS A 298 -12.76 -3.80 -15.60
C LYS A 298 -12.71 -3.55 -17.11
N PHE A 299 -13.35 -2.48 -17.59
CA PHE A 299 -13.33 -2.12 -19.00
C PHE A 299 -11.91 -1.82 -19.51
N LEU A 300 -11.11 -1.08 -18.75
CA LEU A 300 -9.71 -0.81 -19.08
C LEU A 300 -8.88 -2.11 -19.13
N THR A 301 -9.11 -3.01 -18.18
CA THR A 301 -8.43 -4.32 -18.16
C THR A 301 -8.78 -5.15 -19.38
N ASP A 302 -10.07 -5.26 -19.71
CA ASP A 302 -10.52 -6.02 -20.87
C ASP A 302 -10.02 -5.39 -22.18
N THR A 303 -9.94 -4.06 -22.23
CA THR A 303 -9.37 -3.34 -23.38
C THR A 303 -7.88 -3.67 -23.53
N ARG A 304 -7.13 -3.63 -22.43
CA ARG A 304 -5.72 -4.01 -22.44
C ARG A 304 -5.53 -5.45 -22.92
N ASP A 305 -6.29 -6.38 -22.37
CA ASP A 305 -6.19 -7.80 -22.71
C ASP A 305 -6.51 -8.05 -24.18
N MET A 306 -7.54 -7.40 -24.72
CA MET A 306 -7.86 -7.44 -26.15
C MET A 306 -6.70 -6.87 -27.00
N LEU A 307 -6.09 -5.77 -26.59
CA LEU A 307 -4.97 -5.17 -27.33
C LEU A 307 -3.72 -6.06 -27.26
N VAL A 308 -3.44 -6.68 -26.12
CA VAL A 308 -2.35 -7.65 -25.97
C VAL A 308 -2.57 -8.86 -26.86
N GLU A 309 -3.78 -9.41 -26.88
CA GLU A 309 -4.15 -10.52 -27.77
C GLU A 309 -3.95 -10.16 -29.25
N ARG A 310 -4.33 -8.94 -29.66
CA ARG A 310 -4.13 -8.45 -31.04
C ARG A 310 -2.68 -8.19 -31.39
N ALA A 311 -1.85 -7.78 -30.43
CA ALA A 311 -0.42 -7.61 -30.64
C ALA A 311 0.24 -8.94 -31.02
N GLY A 312 -0.31 -10.06 -30.53
CA GLY A 312 0.26 -11.39 -30.76
C GLY A 312 1.59 -11.59 -30.06
N GLU A 313 2.39 -12.51 -30.55
CA GLU A 313 3.72 -12.77 -30.03
C GLU A 313 4.69 -11.65 -30.45
N LEU A 314 5.24 -10.94 -29.47
CA LEU A 314 6.24 -9.91 -29.65
C LEU A 314 7.62 -10.48 -29.31
N ASN A 315 8.63 -10.12 -30.10
CA ASN A 315 10.01 -10.45 -29.77
C ASN A 315 10.61 -9.31 -28.94
N PHE A 316 11.35 -9.65 -27.90
CA PHE A 316 12.06 -8.73 -27.03
C PHE A 316 13.55 -9.11 -26.95
N ALA A 317 14.37 -8.18 -26.51
CA ALA A 317 15.79 -8.43 -26.22
C ALA A 317 15.92 -9.05 -24.80
N ASP A 318 15.44 -10.30 -24.64
CA ASP A 318 15.25 -10.96 -23.34
C ASP A 318 16.52 -10.99 -22.50
N ASP A 319 17.66 -11.36 -23.08
CA ASP A 319 18.94 -11.42 -22.36
C ASP A 319 19.34 -10.03 -21.81
N LEU A 320 19.11 -8.99 -22.58
CA LEU A 320 19.43 -7.63 -22.18
C LEU A 320 18.46 -7.14 -21.10
N LEU A 321 17.17 -7.43 -21.24
CA LEU A 321 16.15 -7.09 -20.26
C LEU A 321 16.37 -7.81 -18.93
N LYS A 322 16.74 -9.09 -18.95
CA LYS A 322 17.10 -9.86 -17.75
C LYS A 322 18.33 -9.25 -17.05
N ARG A 323 19.35 -8.86 -17.83
CA ARG A 323 20.54 -8.18 -17.30
C ARG A 323 20.20 -6.84 -16.65
N TRP A 324 19.33 -6.07 -17.28
CA TRP A 324 18.82 -4.83 -16.71
C TRP A 324 18.03 -5.04 -15.41
N LEU A 325 17.11 -6.01 -15.37
CA LEU A 325 16.33 -6.34 -14.17
C LEU A 325 17.22 -6.75 -12.99
N LEU A 326 18.32 -7.48 -13.25
CA LEU A 326 19.32 -7.83 -12.23
C LEU A 326 20.02 -6.58 -11.68
N ALA A 327 20.36 -5.62 -12.53
CA ALA A 327 21.06 -4.40 -12.14
C ALA A 327 20.13 -3.38 -11.45
N ALA A 328 18.85 -3.35 -11.81
CA ALA A 328 17.86 -2.37 -11.33
C ALA A 328 17.47 -2.58 -9.86
N ASN A 329 17.61 -3.79 -9.32
CA ASN A 329 17.23 -4.08 -7.92
C ASN A 329 18.14 -5.15 -7.32
N GLU A 330 18.86 -4.79 -6.27
CA GLU A 330 19.77 -5.69 -5.51
C GLU A 330 19.07 -6.94 -4.92
N LYS A 331 17.74 -6.91 -4.78
CA LYS A 331 16.95 -8.06 -4.30
C LYS A 331 16.60 -9.07 -5.40
N ASN A 332 16.84 -8.73 -6.66
CA ASN A 332 16.59 -9.63 -7.77
C ASN A 332 17.72 -10.66 -7.86
N THR A 333 17.37 -11.92 -7.94
CA THR A 333 18.31 -13.01 -8.25
C THR A 333 18.05 -13.52 -9.66
N LYS A 334 19.08 -14.11 -10.27
CA LYS A 334 18.96 -14.66 -11.62
C LYS A 334 17.86 -15.73 -11.69
N GLU A 335 17.81 -16.60 -10.67
CA GLU A 335 16.82 -17.68 -10.58
C GLU A 335 15.39 -17.13 -10.56
N LYS A 336 15.15 -16.09 -9.76
CA LYS A 336 13.83 -15.44 -9.65
C LYS A 336 13.43 -14.76 -10.96
N ILE A 337 14.38 -14.07 -11.62
CA ILE A 337 14.10 -13.43 -12.91
C ILE A 337 13.80 -14.50 -13.96
N ASP A 338 14.55 -15.59 -14.03
CA ASP A 338 14.31 -16.66 -14.99
C ASP A 338 12.98 -17.38 -14.75
N GLU A 339 12.48 -17.42 -13.51
CA GLU A 339 11.17 -17.96 -13.15
C GLU A 339 10.02 -17.03 -13.54
N ASP A 340 10.17 -15.72 -13.23
CA ASP A 340 9.10 -14.73 -13.39
C ASP A 340 9.06 -14.10 -14.81
N PHE A 341 10.16 -14.17 -15.59
CA PHE A 341 10.31 -13.45 -16.85
C PHE A 341 9.29 -13.83 -17.96
N PRO A 342 8.80 -15.08 -18.05
CA PRO A 342 7.78 -15.45 -19.04
C PRO A 342 6.39 -14.86 -18.79
N GLN A 343 6.16 -14.23 -17.65
CA GLN A 343 4.89 -13.61 -17.26
C GLN A 343 4.89 -12.10 -17.54
#